data_30b67552b19c34c479493c8c8a42c686
#
_entry.id   30b67552b19c34c479493c8c8a42c686
#
_cell.length_a   1.000
_cell.length_b   1.000
_cell.length_c   1.000
_cell.angle_alpha   90.00
_cell.angle_beta   90.00
_cell.angle_gamma   90.00
#
_symmetry.space_group_name_H-M   'P 1'
#
loop_
_entity.id
_entity.type
_entity.pdbx_description
1 polymer ?
#
loop_
_entity_poly.entity_id
_entity_poly.type
_entity_poly.pdbx_seq_one_letter_code
_entity_poly.pdbx_strand_id
1 'polypeptide(L)'
;SRIPRKTMWRRGTQFYWIGAEVSGTRGGRKAHAPELSYKKRKMNKKEMIFALNSALSATLSPELISRRYSSLEKPTSPAVIESLPKKSRELFQTIKKIFSSLDSLLLKNKEQRAGRGKRRNRKYKSTKGLLIVTADSENAKFSGVDIKSVKELRISDLYPLSRLTLYTQKAVEELGAKKWYWSQ
;
A
#
# COMPACT_ATOMS: atom_id res chain seq x y z
N SER A 1 -34.39 -21.58 -35.95
CA SER A 1 -33.41 -21.75 -34.84
C SER A 1 -33.54 -20.61 -33.87
N ARG A 2 -33.50 -20.94 -32.60
CA ARG A 2 -33.68 -19.93 -31.55
C ARG A 2 -32.41 -19.82 -30.69
N ILE A 3 -32.04 -18.57 -30.43
CA ILE A 3 -30.87 -18.29 -29.62
C ILE A 3 -31.15 -18.70 -28.15
N PRO A 4 -30.27 -19.46 -27.49
CA PRO A 4 -30.42 -19.78 -26.11
C PRO A 4 -30.54 -18.51 -25.24
N ARG A 5 -31.53 -18.44 -24.38
CA ARG A 5 -31.78 -17.30 -23.50
C ARG A 5 -31.58 -17.70 -22.04
N LYS A 6 -31.07 -16.78 -21.26
CA LYS A 6 -30.85 -16.93 -19.84
C LYS A 6 -31.49 -15.78 -19.07
N THR A 7 -32.17 -16.08 -17.97
CA THR A 7 -32.71 -15.08 -17.07
C THR A 7 -31.59 -14.45 -16.27
N MET A 8 -31.41 -13.13 -16.37
CA MET A 8 -30.39 -12.39 -15.62
C MET A 8 -30.89 -11.96 -14.24
N TRP A 9 -32.13 -11.52 -14.18
CA TRP A 9 -32.79 -11.15 -12.93
C TRP A 9 -34.29 -11.22 -13.10
N ARG A 10 -34.99 -11.30 -11.98
CA ARG A 10 -36.44 -11.23 -11.96
C ARG A 10 -36.90 -10.21 -10.89
N ARG A 11 -38.05 -9.58 -11.15
CA ARG A 11 -38.73 -8.72 -10.19
C ARG A 11 -40.19 -9.13 -10.18
N GLY A 12 -40.63 -9.80 -9.13
CA GLY A 12 -41.96 -10.41 -9.08
C GLY A 12 -42.15 -11.43 -10.22
N THR A 13 -43.13 -11.23 -11.06
CA THR A 13 -43.44 -12.06 -12.25
C THR A 13 -42.66 -11.65 -13.49
N GLN A 14 -41.95 -10.52 -13.49
CA GLN A 14 -41.19 -10.05 -14.63
C GLN A 14 -39.79 -10.69 -14.65
N PHE A 15 -39.41 -11.19 -15.82
CA PHE A 15 -38.11 -11.81 -16.08
C PHE A 15 -37.35 -10.99 -17.11
N TYR A 16 -36.08 -10.71 -16.85
CA TYR A 16 -35.19 -10.08 -17.82
C TYR A 16 -34.35 -11.16 -18.51
N TRP A 17 -34.61 -11.37 -19.77
CA TRP A 17 -33.98 -12.38 -20.61
C TRP A 17 -32.88 -11.77 -21.47
N ILE A 18 -31.73 -12.43 -21.53
CA ILE A 18 -30.63 -12.07 -22.43
C ILE A 18 -30.24 -13.28 -23.27
N GLY A 19 -29.64 -13.01 -24.45
CA GLY A 19 -28.98 -14.06 -25.23
C GLY A 19 -27.82 -14.64 -24.41
N ALA A 20 -27.68 -15.95 -24.36
CA ALA A 20 -26.60 -16.62 -23.68
C ALA A 20 -25.79 -17.45 -24.68
N GLU A 21 -24.49 -17.63 -24.42
CA GLU A 21 -23.60 -18.54 -25.15
C GLU A 21 -23.30 -18.17 -26.62
N VAL A 22 -24.08 -17.30 -27.24
CA VAL A 22 -23.88 -16.85 -28.65
C VAL A 22 -23.18 -15.50 -28.64
N SER A 23 -22.12 -15.38 -29.44
CA SER A 23 -21.44 -14.10 -29.67
C SER A 23 -22.30 -13.21 -30.57
N GLY A 24 -22.25 -11.87 -30.38
CA GLY A 24 -23.00 -10.91 -31.18
C GLY A 24 -24.42 -10.63 -30.68
N THR A 25 -24.94 -11.38 -29.71
CA THR A 25 -26.24 -11.08 -29.09
C THR A 25 -26.08 -10.12 -27.92
N ARG A 26 -27.10 -9.31 -27.63
CA ARG A 26 -27.10 -8.41 -26.46
C ARG A 26 -27.01 -9.23 -25.18
N GLY A 27 -25.94 -9.03 -24.39
CA GLY A 27 -25.66 -9.80 -23.17
C GLY A 27 -25.18 -11.23 -23.38
N GLY A 28 -24.85 -11.61 -24.62
CA GLY A 28 -24.30 -12.91 -24.95
C GLY A 28 -22.80 -13.04 -24.62
N ARG A 29 -22.22 -14.17 -24.97
CA ARG A 29 -20.81 -14.47 -24.78
C ARG A 29 -19.93 -13.54 -25.65
N LYS A 30 -18.87 -12.98 -25.05
CA LYS A 30 -17.85 -12.28 -25.85
C LYS A 30 -17.01 -13.28 -26.62
N ALA A 31 -16.90 -13.11 -27.95
CA ALA A 31 -16.11 -13.99 -28.81
C ALA A 31 -14.63 -14.01 -28.37
N HIS A 32 -14.06 -12.85 -28.06
CA HIS A 32 -12.72 -12.69 -27.53
C HIS A 32 -12.81 -12.07 -26.14
N ALA A 33 -13.19 -12.88 -25.17
CA ALA A 33 -13.19 -12.46 -23.77
C ALA A 33 -11.73 -12.32 -23.27
N PRO A 34 -11.43 -11.33 -22.41
CA PRO A 34 -10.10 -11.22 -21.84
C PRO A 34 -9.78 -12.48 -21.03
N GLU A 35 -8.60 -13.04 -21.26
CA GLU A 35 -8.11 -14.18 -20.49
C GLU A 35 -7.88 -13.74 -19.04
N LEU A 36 -8.42 -14.51 -18.10
CA LEU A 36 -8.22 -14.27 -16.67
C LEU A 36 -6.84 -14.77 -16.17
N SER A 37 -6.04 -15.38 -17.06
CA SER A 37 -4.70 -15.83 -16.72
C SER A 37 -3.75 -14.63 -16.57
N TYR A 38 -3.44 -14.27 -15.34
CA TYR A 38 -2.38 -13.30 -15.06
C TYR A 38 -1.01 -13.91 -15.35
N LYS A 39 -0.48 -13.63 -16.53
CA LYS A 39 0.95 -13.89 -16.82
C LYS A 39 1.79 -12.90 -16.00
N LYS A 40 2.18 -13.28 -14.79
CA LYS A 40 3.10 -12.48 -13.99
C LYS A 40 4.44 -12.41 -14.70
N ARG A 41 4.79 -11.24 -15.21
CA ARG A 41 6.16 -10.98 -15.70
C ARG A 41 7.10 -10.96 -14.49
N LYS A 42 8.15 -11.76 -14.55
CA LYS A 42 9.21 -11.73 -13.54
C LYS A 42 10.10 -10.51 -13.81
N MET A 43 10.36 -9.73 -12.76
CA MET A 43 11.38 -8.67 -12.78
C MET A 43 12.72 -9.25 -12.35
N ASN A 44 13.80 -8.69 -12.84
CA ASN A 44 15.14 -9.07 -12.45
C ASN A 44 15.39 -8.74 -10.98
N LYS A 45 16.07 -9.61 -10.26
CA LYS A 45 16.38 -9.39 -8.84
C LYS A 45 17.21 -8.11 -8.62
N LYS A 46 18.18 -7.83 -9.50
CA LYS A 46 19.01 -6.62 -9.44
C LYS A 46 18.17 -5.35 -9.61
N GLU A 47 17.23 -5.33 -10.55
CA GLU A 47 16.31 -4.19 -10.75
C GLU A 47 15.43 -3.95 -9.51
N MET A 48 14.94 -5.02 -8.88
CA MET A 48 14.14 -4.89 -7.64
C MET A 48 14.97 -4.31 -6.50
N ILE A 49 16.22 -4.71 -6.34
CA ILE A 49 17.11 -4.18 -5.31
C ILE A 49 17.43 -2.71 -5.60
N PHE A 50 17.69 -2.36 -6.84
CA PHE A 50 17.90 -0.98 -7.25
C PHE A 50 16.71 -0.09 -6.96
N ALA A 51 15.52 -0.55 -7.31
CA ALA A 51 14.29 0.16 -7.02
C ALA A 51 14.04 0.32 -5.51
N LEU A 52 14.38 -0.69 -4.69
CA LEU A 52 14.26 -0.61 -3.23
C LEU A 52 15.24 0.43 -2.66
N ASN A 53 16.48 0.45 -3.12
CA ASN A 53 17.47 1.43 -2.68
C ASN A 53 17.07 2.86 -3.06
N SER A 54 16.61 3.04 -4.29
CA SER A 54 16.08 4.34 -4.73
C SER A 54 14.86 4.78 -3.93
N ALA A 55 13.98 3.85 -3.57
CA ALA A 55 12.82 4.15 -2.73
C ALA A 55 13.22 4.50 -1.29
N LEU A 56 14.23 3.84 -0.72
CA LEU A 56 14.77 4.16 0.60
C LEU A 56 15.44 5.54 0.60
N SER A 57 16.29 5.84 -0.38
CA SER A 57 16.93 7.16 -0.47
C SER A 57 15.90 8.29 -0.64
N ALA A 58 14.80 8.04 -1.34
CA ALA A 58 13.71 9.01 -1.44
C ALA A 58 13.03 9.31 -0.09
N THR A 59 13.04 8.39 0.89
CA THR A 59 12.52 8.66 2.23
C THR A 59 13.43 9.54 3.07
N LEU A 60 14.70 9.68 2.69
CA LEU A 60 15.68 10.51 3.38
C LEU A 60 15.71 11.94 2.85
N SER A 61 15.15 12.21 1.68
CA SER A 61 15.15 13.52 1.04
C SER A 61 14.00 14.39 1.53
N PRO A 62 14.26 15.49 2.26
CA PRO A 62 13.21 16.41 2.74
C PRO A 62 12.42 17.07 1.60
N GLU A 63 13.10 17.36 0.48
CA GLU A 63 12.48 17.96 -0.70
C GLU A 63 11.41 17.04 -1.32
N LEU A 64 11.70 15.76 -1.44
CA LEU A 64 10.75 14.79 -1.98
C LEU A 64 9.59 14.54 -1.02
N ILE A 65 9.82 14.62 0.29
CA ILE A 65 8.78 14.51 1.31
C ILE A 65 7.85 15.73 1.22
N SER A 66 8.37 16.95 1.18
CA SER A 66 7.56 18.17 1.07
C SER A 66 6.79 18.23 -0.25
N ARG A 67 7.39 17.77 -1.35
CA ARG A 67 6.70 17.67 -2.65
C ARG A 67 5.52 16.70 -2.61
N ARG A 68 5.63 15.63 -1.83
CA ARG A 68 4.55 14.66 -1.67
C ARG A 68 3.45 15.16 -0.75
N TYR A 69 3.82 15.78 0.36
CA TYR A 69 2.88 16.27 1.38
C TYR A 69 2.78 17.80 1.27
N SER A 70 1.96 18.26 0.32
CA SER A 70 1.78 19.69 0.03
C SER A 70 1.21 20.50 1.22
N SER A 71 0.65 19.82 2.23
CA SER A 71 0.17 20.42 3.47
C SER A 71 1.28 20.67 4.50
N LEU A 72 2.53 20.29 4.20
CA LEU A 72 3.67 20.54 5.07
C LEU A 72 4.26 21.92 4.77
N GLU A 73 4.21 22.79 5.76
CA GLU A 73 4.85 24.10 5.68
C GLU A 73 6.38 24.01 5.80
N LYS A 74 6.88 22.99 6.49
CA LYS A 74 8.32 22.79 6.73
C LYS A 74 8.77 21.43 6.22
N PRO A 75 9.96 21.35 5.61
CA PRO A 75 10.53 20.07 5.21
C PRO A 75 10.75 19.20 6.45
N THR A 76 10.21 18.01 6.43
CA THR A 76 10.33 17.03 7.53
C THR A 76 11.39 16.02 7.15
N SER A 77 12.37 15.85 8.01
CA SER A 77 13.36 14.77 7.86
C SER A 77 12.86 13.47 8.47
N PRO A 78 13.32 12.33 7.99
CA PRO A 78 13.04 11.07 8.65
C PRO A 78 13.62 11.08 10.07
N ALA A 79 12.92 10.44 10.99
CA ALA A 79 13.33 10.37 12.38
C ALA A 79 13.88 8.99 12.70
N VAL A 80 14.84 8.94 13.62
CA VAL A 80 15.41 7.72 14.18
C VAL A 80 15.13 7.69 15.68
N ILE A 81 14.69 6.54 16.18
CA ILE A 81 14.48 6.29 17.60
C ILE A 81 15.38 5.13 18.05
N GLU A 82 15.82 5.15 19.29
CA GLU A 82 16.70 4.11 19.85
C GLU A 82 15.98 2.75 19.90
N SER A 83 14.76 2.73 20.44
CA SER A 83 13.96 1.53 20.56
C SER A 83 12.46 1.83 20.49
N LEU A 84 11.66 0.84 20.11
CA LEU A 84 10.20 0.98 20.10
C LEU A 84 9.64 0.82 21.52
N PRO A 85 8.74 1.72 21.95
CA PRO A 85 8.00 1.53 23.19
C PRO A 85 7.14 0.27 23.14
N LYS A 86 6.95 -0.40 24.26
CA LYS A 86 6.11 -1.61 24.36
C LYS A 86 4.62 -1.30 24.30
N LYS A 87 4.20 -0.13 24.75
CA LYS A 87 2.79 0.29 24.79
C LYS A 87 2.44 1.21 23.62
N SER A 88 1.30 0.96 22.98
CA SER A 88 0.80 1.78 21.86
C SER A 88 0.62 3.25 22.24
N ARG A 89 0.16 3.53 23.45
CA ARG A 89 -0.03 4.91 23.94
C ARG A 89 1.28 5.71 23.95
N GLU A 90 2.35 5.09 24.45
CA GLU A 90 3.68 5.71 24.50
C GLU A 90 4.23 5.94 23.07
N LEU A 91 4.04 4.94 22.20
CA LEU A 91 4.42 5.07 20.79
C LEU A 91 3.72 6.26 20.11
N PHE A 92 2.41 6.38 20.28
CA PHE A 92 1.67 7.51 19.69
C PHE A 92 2.08 8.85 20.27
N GLN A 93 2.38 8.93 21.55
CA GLN A 93 2.91 10.14 22.17
C GLN A 93 4.29 10.50 21.61
N THR A 94 5.17 9.53 21.42
CA THR A 94 6.48 9.74 20.81
C THR A 94 6.36 10.22 19.37
N ILE A 95 5.51 9.56 18.56
CA ILE A 95 5.24 9.95 17.17
C ILE A 95 4.72 11.40 17.10
N LYS A 96 3.78 11.77 17.98
CA LYS A 96 3.23 13.13 18.04
C LYS A 96 4.27 14.18 18.41
N LYS A 97 5.19 13.85 19.31
CA LYS A 97 6.30 14.75 19.68
C LYS A 97 7.26 14.97 18.50
N ILE A 98 7.57 13.91 17.77
CA ILE A 98 8.50 13.99 16.61
C ILE A 98 7.86 14.72 15.44
N PHE A 99 6.61 14.42 15.14
CA PHE A 99 5.88 14.93 13.96
C PHE A 99 4.70 15.81 14.38
N SER A 100 4.94 16.81 15.22
CA SER A 100 3.90 17.62 15.88
C SER A 100 2.89 18.30 14.94
N SER A 101 3.27 18.56 13.69
CA SER A 101 2.43 19.20 12.67
C SER A 101 1.63 18.22 11.79
N LEU A 102 1.73 16.90 12.00
CA LEU A 102 1.31 15.89 11.03
C LEU A 102 0.31 14.88 11.55
N ASP A 103 -0.35 15.12 12.67
CA ASP A 103 -1.23 14.16 13.35
C ASP A 103 -2.23 13.45 12.41
N SER A 104 -2.84 14.18 11.47
CA SER A 104 -3.82 13.62 10.53
C SER A 104 -3.21 12.67 9.47
N LEU A 105 -1.92 12.81 9.18
CA LEU A 105 -1.22 12.05 8.15
C LEU A 105 -0.51 10.81 8.69
N LEU A 106 -0.23 10.78 9.99
CA LEU A 106 0.55 9.73 10.63
C LEU A 106 -0.23 8.44 10.81
N LEU A 107 -1.49 8.54 11.20
CA LEU A 107 -2.33 7.38 11.46
C LEU A 107 -3.07 6.91 10.22
N LYS A 108 -3.28 5.60 10.13
CA LYS A 108 -4.12 5.01 9.09
C LYS A 108 -5.58 5.31 9.38
N ASN A 109 -6.18 6.17 8.58
CA ASN A 109 -7.61 6.44 8.63
C ASN A 109 -8.35 5.51 7.66
N LYS A 110 -9.35 4.81 8.19
CA LYS A 110 -10.23 3.94 7.42
C LYS A 110 -11.55 4.66 7.17
N GLU A 111 -11.80 5.03 5.93
CA GLU A 111 -13.02 5.73 5.51
C GLU A 111 -13.88 4.89 4.58
N GLN A 112 -15.17 5.14 4.57
CA GLN A 112 -16.06 4.51 3.62
C GLN A 112 -15.91 5.15 2.24
N ARG A 113 -15.77 4.33 1.18
CA ARG A 113 -15.68 4.85 -0.19
C ARG A 113 -16.98 5.49 -0.63
N ALA A 114 -16.87 6.58 -1.35
CA ALA A 114 -17.97 7.12 -2.14
C ALA A 114 -18.18 6.25 -3.41
N GLY A 115 -19.37 6.34 -4.01
CA GLY A 115 -19.67 5.74 -5.30
C GLY A 115 -19.86 4.23 -5.31
N ARG A 116 -19.81 3.65 -6.51
CA ARG A 116 -20.16 2.24 -6.78
C ARG A 116 -19.18 1.21 -6.19
N GLY A 117 -18.01 1.63 -5.75
CA GLY A 117 -17.01 0.76 -5.10
C GLY A 117 -17.58 0.01 -3.89
N LYS A 118 -18.48 0.64 -3.13
CA LYS A 118 -19.17 0.03 -1.98
C LYS A 118 -19.96 -1.22 -2.36
N ARG A 119 -20.65 -1.20 -3.50
CA ARG A 119 -21.46 -2.32 -4.02
C ARG A 119 -20.60 -3.45 -4.61
N ARG A 120 -19.32 -3.18 -4.91
CA ARG A 120 -18.38 -4.13 -5.51
C ARG A 120 -17.40 -4.70 -4.47
N ASN A 121 -17.81 -4.89 -3.23
CA ASN A 121 -17.03 -5.40 -2.10
C ASN A 121 -15.78 -4.57 -1.76
N ARG A 122 -15.72 -3.29 -2.18
CA ARG A 122 -14.65 -2.34 -1.86
C ARG A 122 -15.18 -1.22 -0.96
N LYS A 123 -15.80 -1.60 0.17
CA LYS A 123 -16.50 -0.67 1.06
C LYS A 123 -15.59 0.40 1.66
N TYR A 124 -14.36 0.06 2.00
CA TYR A 124 -13.44 0.94 2.71
C TYR A 124 -12.22 1.30 1.88
N LYS A 125 -11.69 2.49 2.13
CA LYS A 125 -10.34 2.94 1.73
C LYS A 125 -9.57 3.28 3.00
N SER A 126 -8.26 3.08 2.98
CA SER A 126 -7.37 3.51 4.05
C SER A 126 -6.20 4.29 3.50
N THR A 127 -5.75 5.29 4.24
CA THR A 127 -4.50 5.99 3.97
C THR A 127 -3.31 5.10 4.31
N LYS A 128 -2.15 5.38 3.73
CA LYS A 128 -0.93 4.61 4.04
C LYS A 128 -0.36 4.95 5.42
N GLY A 129 -0.48 6.18 5.88
CA GLY A 129 0.06 6.64 7.16
C GLY A 129 1.59 6.51 7.25
N LEU A 130 2.11 6.64 8.47
CA LEU A 130 3.51 6.46 8.81
C LEU A 130 3.94 5.00 8.60
N LEU A 131 5.18 4.80 8.14
CA LEU A 131 5.85 3.51 8.13
C LEU A 131 6.91 3.49 9.23
N ILE A 132 6.93 2.46 10.05
CA ILE A 132 7.98 2.22 11.04
C ILE A 132 8.82 1.04 10.54
N VAL A 133 10.12 1.26 10.40
CA VAL A 133 11.07 0.22 10.01
C VAL A 133 11.83 -0.22 11.23
N THR A 134 11.77 -1.52 11.54
CA THR A 134 12.38 -2.12 12.71
C THR A 134 13.45 -3.13 12.33
N ALA A 135 14.36 -3.41 13.24
CA ALA A 135 15.28 -4.54 13.10
C ALA A 135 14.52 -5.87 13.11
N ASP A 136 15.11 -6.91 12.54
CA ASP A 136 14.51 -8.24 12.51
C ASP A 136 14.34 -8.86 13.91
N SER A 137 15.14 -8.41 14.87
CA SER A 137 15.07 -8.79 16.29
C SER A 137 13.91 -8.12 17.05
N GLU A 138 13.36 -7.03 16.53
CA GLU A 138 12.33 -6.21 17.16
C GLU A 138 10.94 -6.58 16.66
N ASN A 139 10.32 -7.61 17.23
CA ASN A 139 8.96 -8.00 16.89
C ASN A 139 7.93 -7.09 17.58
N ALA A 140 7.51 -6.03 16.90
CA ALA A 140 6.46 -5.15 17.39
C ALA A 140 5.29 -5.11 16.41
N LYS A 141 4.06 -5.18 16.93
CA LYS A 141 2.83 -5.04 16.14
C LYS A 141 1.90 -4.06 16.83
N PHE A 142 1.64 -2.94 16.20
CA PHE A 142 0.71 -1.94 16.71
C PHE A 142 -0.41 -1.68 15.70
N SER A 143 -1.62 -1.46 16.20
CA SER A 143 -2.75 -1.08 15.36
C SER A 143 -2.63 0.40 14.96
N GLY A 144 -2.99 0.73 13.72
CA GLY A 144 -3.02 2.11 13.22
C GLY A 144 -1.75 2.60 12.52
N VAL A 145 -0.64 1.87 12.60
CA VAL A 145 0.64 2.19 11.93
C VAL A 145 1.12 0.96 11.17
N ASP A 146 1.86 1.17 10.09
CA ASP A 146 2.55 0.08 9.40
C ASP A 146 3.92 -0.15 10.03
N ILE A 147 4.19 -1.36 10.50
CA ILE A 147 5.50 -1.76 10.99
C ILE A 147 6.02 -2.88 10.10
N LYS A 148 7.26 -2.74 9.67
CA LYS A 148 7.95 -3.70 8.84
C LYS A 148 9.38 -3.91 9.31
N SER A 149 9.80 -5.17 9.40
CA SER A 149 11.21 -5.48 9.63
C SER A 149 12.03 -5.26 8.36
N VAL A 150 13.33 -5.10 8.52
CA VAL A 150 14.27 -4.91 7.39
C VAL A 150 14.18 -6.04 6.36
N LYS A 151 13.89 -7.29 6.80
CA LYS A 151 13.71 -8.43 5.87
C LYS A 151 12.40 -8.40 5.12
N GLU A 152 11.33 -7.96 5.77
CA GLU A 152 9.99 -7.93 5.19
C GLU A 152 9.73 -6.69 4.34
N LEU A 153 10.61 -5.69 4.40
CA LEU A 153 10.45 -4.42 3.72
C LEU A 153 10.45 -4.61 2.20
N ARG A 154 9.37 -4.18 1.56
CA ARG A 154 9.16 -4.25 0.11
C ARG A 154 8.98 -2.86 -0.48
N ILE A 155 9.25 -2.72 -1.76
CA ILE A 155 9.01 -1.49 -2.54
C ILE A 155 7.57 -1.01 -2.39
N SER A 156 6.60 -1.95 -2.32
CA SER A 156 5.18 -1.64 -2.12
C SER A 156 4.87 -0.93 -0.79
N ASP A 157 5.70 -1.14 0.24
CA ASP A 157 5.52 -0.52 1.56
C ASP A 157 6.03 0.91 1.56
N LEU A 158 7.06 1.19 0.76
CA LEU A 158 7.62 2.53 0.52
C LEU A 158 6.83 3.33 -0.52
N TYR A 159 5.93 2.66 -1.25
CA TYR A 159 5.06 3.34 -2.21
C TYR A 159 3.83 3.97 -1.51
N PRO A 160 3.46 5.19 -1.83
CA PRO A 160 4.09 6.10 -2.81
C PRO A 160 5.44 6.63 -2.30
N LEU A 161 6.36 6.98 -3.23
CA LEU A 161 7.71 7.45 -2.89
C LEU A 161 7.68 8.59 -1.87
N SER A 162 8.72 8.66 -1.05
CA SER A 162 8.87 9.67 0.03
C SER A 162 7.78 9.57 1.11
N ARG A 163 7.32 8.35 1.38
CA ARG A 163 6.44 8.08 2.52
C ARG A 163 7.16 8.47 3.81
N LEU A 164 6.43 9.09 4.75
CA LEU A 164 6.97 9.36 6.08
C LEU A 164 7.39 8.06 6.75
N THR A 165 8.64 7.99 7.19
CA THR A 165 9.24 6.81 7.79
C THR A 165 9.89 7.16 9.12
N LEU A 166 9.79 6.22 10.06
CA LEU A 166 10.46 6.23 11.35
C LEU A 166 11.34 4.98 11.42
N TYR A 167 12.61 5.16 11.69
CA TYR A 167 13.57 4.06 11.77
C TYR A 167 13.95 3.80 13.22
N THR A 168 14.15 2.53 13.60
CA THR A 168 14.88 2.20 14.83
C THR A 168 16.38 2.22 14.57
N GLN A 169 17.18 2.56 15.57
CA GLN A 169 18.64 2.59 15.43
C GLN A 169 19.18 1.26 14.91
N LYS A 170 18.73 0.15 15.48
CA LYS A 170 19.11 -1.19 15.04
C LYS A 170 18.74 -1.49 13.60
N ALA A 171 17.57 -0.98 13.13
CA ALA A 171 17.18 -1.15 11.75
C ALA A 171 18.11 -0.40 10.79
N VAL A 172 18.60 0.78 11.17
CA VAL A 172 19.58 1.53 10.39
C VAL A 172 20.91 0.77 10.30
N GLU A 173 21.37 0.20 11.40
CA GLU A 173 22.58 -0.63 11.46
C GLU A 173 22.44 -1.88 10.56
N GLU A 174 21.31 -2.58 10.64
CA GLU A 174 21.01 -3.73 9.77
C GLU A 174 20.91 -3.34 8.28
N LEU A 175 20.33 -2.19 7.96
CA LEU A 175 20.29 -1.68 6.59
C LEU A 175 21.67 -1.35 6.06
N GLY A 176 22.55 -0.79 6.90
CA GLY A 176 23.94 -0.49 6.57
C GLY A 176 24.80 -1.75 6.40
N ALA A 177 24.57 -2.77 7.22
CA ALA A 177 25.28 -4.05 7.14
C ALA A 177 24.85 -4.91 5.95
N LYS A 178 23.66 -4.64 5.39
CA LYS A 178 23.11 -5.40 4.27
C LYS A 178 23.93 -5.10 3.02
N LYS A 179 24.74 -6.09 2.57
CA LYS A 179 25.48 -6.01 1.32
C LYS A 179 24.48 -5.93 0.15
N TRP A 180 24.24 -4.73 -0.31
CA TRP A 180 23.55 -4.48 -1.55
C TRP A 180 24.51 -4.89 -2.68
N TYR A 181 24.04 -5.56 -3.72
CA TYR A 181 24.86 -6.11 -4.82
C TYR A 181 25.72 -5.08 -5.60
N TRP A 182 25.88 -3.86 -5.08
CA TRP A 182 26.67 -2.76 -5.66
C TRP A 182 28.07 -2.63 -5.09
N SER A 183 28.42 -3.40 -4.07
CA SER A 183 29.73 -3.34 -3.43
C SER A 183 30.70 -4.38 -3.99
N GLN A 184 30.48 -4.82 -5.22
CA GLN A 184 31.47 -5.61 -5.99
C GLN A 184 31.81 -4.89 -7.28
#